data_f63e90799006a86b1d92a34faa6435fe
#
_entry.id   f63e90799006a86b1d92a34faa6435fe
#
_cell.length_a   1.000
_cell.length_b   1.000
_cell.length_c   1.000
_cell.angle_alpha   90.00
_cell.angle_beta   90.00
_cell.angle_gamma   90.00
#
_symmetry.space_group_name_H-M   'P 1'
#
loop_
_entity.id
_entity.type
_entity.pdbx_description
1 polymer ?
#
loop_
_entity_poly.entity_id
_entity_poly.type
_entity_poly.pdbx_seq_one_letter_code
_entity_poly.pdbx_strand_id
1 'polypeptide(L)'
;MKNQDLISPLDNRYDSVIADLAANFSETNLNKTRFEIEIEWINFLTLHGGKSFSRLSASARKNLIEIKDNFNLKSAKRIKMIESKTNHDVKAVEYYIREEMANYPNLKKVEHLVHFALTSEDINSLSY
;
A
#
# COMPACT_ATOMS: atom_id res chain seq x y z
N MET A 1 -20.00 -12.72 -15.26
CA MET A 1 -19.91 -12.45 -16.71
C MET A 1 -18.59 -11.75 -16.97
N LYS A 2 -17.75 -12.28 -17.85
CA LYS A 2 -16.54 -11.57 -18.30
C LYS A 2 -17.02 -10.38 -19.14
N ASN A 3 -16.52 -9.19 -18.82
CA ASN A 3 -16.86 -7.99 -19.61
C ASN A 3 -16.24 -8.16 -21.00
N GLN A 4 -17.06 -8.04 -22.05
CA GLN A 4 -16.59 -8.20 -23.43
C GLN A 4 -16.04 -6.89 -24.02
N ASP A 5 -16.28 -5.75 -23.32
CA ASP A 5 -15.84 -4.42 -23.75
C ASP A 5 -14.49 -4.06 -23.08
N LEU A 6 -13.51 -4.96 -23.19
CA LEU A 6 -12.17 -4.72 -22.65
C LEU A 6 -11.32 -3.97 -23.68
N ILE A 7 -10.39 -3.16 -23.18
CA ILE A 7 -9.63 -2.21 -24.01
C ILE A 7 -8.53 -2.92 -24.82
N SER A 8 -8.03 -4.04 -24.31
CA SER A 8 -6.88 -4.74 -24.88
C SER A 8 -7.23 -6.16 -25.36
N PRO A 9 -6.69 -6.60 -26.51
CA PRO A 9 -6.79 -8.00 -26.92
C PRO A 9 -6.16 -8.99 -25.94
N LEU A 10 -5.31 -8.54 -25.01
CA LEU A 10 -4.70 -9.35 -23.96
C LEU A 10 -5.69 -9.71 -22.86
N ASP A 11 -6.69 -8.88 -22.66
CA ASP A 11 -7.70 -9.05 -21.62
C ASP A 11 -8.60 -10.26 -21.97
N ASN A 12 -8.92 -11.08 -20.99
CA ASN A 12 -9.73 -12.30 -21.10
C ASN A 12 -9.13 -13.42 -21.94
N ARG A 13 -8.83 -13.16 -23.22
CA ARG A 13 -8.40 -14.19 -24.18
C ARG A 13 -7.08 -14.83 -23.79
N TYR A 14 -6.18 -14.02 -23.25
CA TYR A 14 -4.81 -14.44 -22.92
C TYR A 14 -4.53 -14.45 -21.41
N ASP A 15 -5.55 -14.36 -20.55
CA ASP A 15 -5.40 -14.32 -19.08
C ASP A 15 -4.46 -15.39 -18.53
N SER A 16 -4.58 -16.63 -19.05
CA SER A 16 -3.73 -17.74 -18.61
C SER A 16 -2.29 -17.63 -19.07
N VAL A 17 -2.05 -16.96 -20.20
CA VAL A 17 -0.70 -16.78 -20.78
C VAL A 17 0.04 -15.63 -20.10
N ILE A 18 -0.70 -14.59 -19.69
CA ILE A 18 -0.13 -13.39 -19.08
C ILE A 18 -0.23 -13.38 -17.55
N ALA A 19 -0.59 -14.50 -16.91
CA ALA A 19 -0.80 -14.57 -15.46
C ALA A 19 0.43 -14.10 -14.67
N ASP A 20 1.63 -14.53 -15.05
CA ASP A 20 2.88 -14.10 -14.40
C ASP A 20 3.18 -12.62 -14.62
N LEU A 21 2.85 -12.10 -15.81
CA LEU A 21 2.99 -10.68 -16.11
C LEU A 21 1.99 -9.86 -15.28
N ALA A 22 0.74 -10.30 -15.20
CA ALA A 22 -0.30 -9.66 -14.40
C ALA A 22 0.03 -9.64 -12.90
N ALA A 23 0.67 -10.69 -12.38
CA ALA A 23 1.13 -10.73 -10.99
C ALA A 23 2.11 -9.60 -10.66
N ASN A 24 2.91 -9.15 -11.64
CA ASN A 24 3.91 -8.09 -11.46
C ASN A 24 3.41 -6.70 -11.88
N PHE A 25 2.62 -6.61 -12.94
CA PHE A 25 2.24 -5.34 -13.58
C PHE A 25 0.76 -4.96 -13.44
N SER A 26 -0.01 -5.70 -12.62
CA SER A 26 -1.39 -5.33 -12.36
C SER A 26 -1.48 -4.11 -11.43
N GLU A 27 -2.60 -3.40 -11.49
CA GLU A 27 -2.92 -2.32 -10.55
C GLU A 27 -2.95 -2.82 -9.10
N THR A 28 -3.38 -4.06 -8.88
CA THR A 28 -3.34 -4.69 -7.55
C THR A 28 -1.91 -4.77 -7.02
N ASN A 29 -0.95 -5.18 -7.86
CA ASN A 29 0.45 -5.25 -7.45
C ASN A 29 1.05 -3.86 -7.27
N LEU A 30 0.73 -2.90 -8.13
CA LEU A 30 1.18 -1.52 -7.96
C LEU A 30 0.71 -0.94 -6.61
N ASN A 31 -0.56 -1.14 -6.26
CA ASN A 31 -1.09 -0.70 -4.97
C ASN A 31 -0.44 -1.45 -3.79
N LYS A 32 -0.13 -2.73 -3.94
CA LYS A 32 0.63 -3.50 -2.95
C LYS A 32 2.03 -2.91 -2.75
N THR A 33 2.76 -2.64 -3.82
CA THR A 33 4.12 -2.09 -3.74
C THR A 33 4.11 -0.70 -3.10
N ARG A 34 3.18 0.18 -3.49
CA ARG A 34 2.99 1.49 -2.84
C ARG A 34 2.74 1.35 -1.34
N PHE A 35 1.88 0.44 -0.96
CA PHE A 35 1.56 0.14 0.44
C PHE A 35 2.78 -0.35 1.22
N GLU A 36 3.56 -1.27 0.66
CA GLU A 36 4.79 -1.79 1.26
C GLU A 36 5.83 -0.69 1.45
N ILE A 37 6.04 0.18 0.47
CA ILE A 37 6.98 1.31 0.53
C ILE A 37 6.59 2.27 1.68
N GLU A 38 5.34 2.64 1.80
CA GLU A 38 4.86 3.50 2.89
C GLU A 38 5.11 2.88 4.27
N ILE A 39 4.84 1.59 4.43
CA ILE A 39 5.10 0.87 5.69
C ILE A 39 6.61 0.81 5.99
N GLU A 40 7.43 0.51 4.99
CA GLU A 40 8.88 0.50 5.16
C GLU A 40 9.45 1.90 5.45
N TRP A 41 8.84 2.95 4.91
CA TRP A 41 9.21 4.31 5.24
C TRP A 41 8.96 4.64 6.71
N ILE A 42 7.79 4.29 7.26
CA ILE A 42 7.51 4.43 8.70
C ILE A 42 8.55 3.64 9.52
N ASN A 43 8.83 2.40 9.12
CA ASN A 43 9.82 1.56 9.76
C ASN A 43 11.21 2.20 9.77
N PHE A 44 11.64 2.74 8.63
CA PHE A 44 12.91 3.43 8.46
C PHE A 44 13.00 4.68 9.35
N LEU A 45 12.00 5.56 9.32
CA LEU A 45 11.97 6.78 10.15
C LEU A 45 12.05 6.47 11.64
N THR A 46 11.33 5.45 12.10
CA THR A 46 11.31 5.05 13.52
C THR A 46 12.59 4.33 13.96
N LEU A 47 13.41 3.85 13.04
CA LEU A 47 14.73 3.25 13.31
C LEU A 47 15.87 4.27 13.21
N HIS A 48 15.86 5.09 12.16
CA HIS A 48 17.00 5.88 11.73
C HIS A 48 16.80 7.39 11.83
N GLY A 49 15.56 7.87 12.03
CA GLY A 49 15.21 9.29 12.06
C GLY A 49 15.72 10.07 13.28
N GLY A 50 16.49 9.43 14.16
CA GLY A 50 17.09 10.08 15.33
C GLY A 50 16.08 10.43 16.41
N LYS A 51 16.42 11.47 17.21
CA LYS A 51 15.62 11.87 18.39
C LYS A 51 14.29 12.53 18.01
N SER A 52 14.13 12.98 16.77
CA SER A 52 12.92 13.65 16.30
C SER A 52 11.75 12.70 16.06
N PHE A 53 12.01 11.40 15.97
CA PHE A 53 10.99 10.39 15.70
C PHE A 53 10.84 9.40 16.85
N SER A 54 9.59 9.10 17.21
CA SER A 54 9.29 8.12 18.24
C SER A 54 9.76 6.72 17.80
N ARG A 55 10.58 6.06 18.62
CA ARG A 55 10.94 4.68 18.37
C ARG A 55 9.76 3.75 18.65
N LEU A 56 9.61 2.74 17.80
CA LEU A 56 8.65 1.66 18.03
C LEU A 56 9.21 0.64 19.03
N SER A 57 8.34 0.14 19.93
CA SER A 57 8.64 -1.06 20.70
C SER A 57 8.73 -2.28 19.77
N ALA A 58 9.33 -3.36 20.24
CA ALA A 58 9.42 -4.61 19.46
C ALA A 58 8.02 -5.13 19.05
N SER A 59 7.03 -5.06 19.95
CA SER A 59 5.66 -5.46 19.64
C SER A 59 4.99 -4.55 18.62
N ALA A 60 5.18 -3.22 18.70
CA ALA A 60 4.63 -2.29 17.73
C ALA A 60 5.26 -2.48 16.34
N ARG A 61 6.56 -2.73 16.28
CA ARG A 61 7.25 -3.04 15.03
C ARG A 61 6.75 -4.35 14.40
N LYS A 62 6.55 -5.38 15.23
CA LYS A 62 5.95 -6.64 14.76
C LYS A 62 4.57 -6.39 14.14
N ASN A 63 3.72 -5.60 14.80
CA ASN A 63 2.39 -5.27 14.28
C ASN A 63 2.47 -4.49 12.97
N LEU A 64 3.43 -3.56 12.83
CA LEU A 64 3.63 -2.81 11.58
C LEU A 64 4.02 -3.74 10.42
N ILE A 65 4.90 -4.70 10.68
CA ILE A 65 5.30 -5.73 9.70
C ILE A 65 4.12 -6.64 9.37
N GLU A 66 3.34 -7.05 10.37
CA GLU A 66 2.14 -7.87 10.17
C GLU A 66 1.12 -7.18 9.26
N ILE A 67 0.89 -5.87 9.42
CA ILE A 67 0.05 -5.08 8.50
C ILE A 67 0.57 -5.22 7.06
N LYS A 68 1.89 -5.07 6.85
CA LYS A 68 2.51 -5.20 5.53
C LYS A 68 2.28 -6.59 4.92
N ASP A 69 2.57 -7.64 5.70
CA ASP A 69 2.55 -9.02 5.23
C ASP A 69 1.12 -9.55 4.96
N ASN A 70 0.12 -8.95 5.60
CA ASN A 70 -1.30 -9.32 5.44
C ASN A 70 -1.98 -8.68 4.22
N PHE A 71 -1.26 -7.91 3.40
CA PHE A 71 -1.86 -7.34 2.19
C PHE A 71 -2.38 -8.45 1.25
N ASN A 72 -3.62 -8.30 0.81
CA ASN A 72 -4.29 -9.28 -0.03
C ASN A 72 -5.31 -8.62 -0.97
N LEU A 73 -6.06 -9.41 -1.72
CA LEU A 73 -7.04 -8.92 -2.68
C LEU A 73 -8.15 -8.06 -2.04
N LYS A 74 -8.52 -8.30 -0.77
CA LYS A 74 -9.49 -7.45 -0.06
C LYS A 74 -8.89 -6.07 0.22
N SER A 75 -7.60 -6.02 0.55
CA SER A 75 -6.83 -4.78 0.73
C SER A 75 -6.86 -3.94 -0.55
N ALA A 76 -6.52 -4.55 -1.70
CA ALA A 76 -6.55 -3.87 -2.99
C ALA A 76 -7.95 -3.34 -3.33
N LYS A 77 -9.00 -4.13 -3.11
CA LYS A 77 -10.40 -3.69 -3.31
C LYS A 77 -10.77 -2.53 -2.38
N ARG A 78 -10.31 -2.56 -1.12
CA ARG A 78 -10.57 -1.47 -0.17
C ARG A 78 -9.91 -0.17 -0.63
N ILE A 79 -8.66 -0.23 -1.07
CA ILE A 79 -7.95 0.93 -1.64
C ILE A 79 -8.74 1.50 -2.84
N LYS A 80 -9.21 0.68 -3.76
CA LYS A 80 -10.02 1.14 -4.90
C LYS A 80 -11.34 1.79 -4.47
N MET A 81 -11.97 1.31 -3.41
CA MET A 81 -13.17 1.95 -2.85
C MET A 81 -12.87 3.33 -2.24
N ILE A 82 -11.71 3.49 -1.61
CA ILE A 82 -11.28 4.79 -1.08
C ILE A 82 -10.94 5.72 -2.25
N GLU A 83 -10.19 5.25 -3.23
CA GLU A 83 -9.81 5.99 -4.42
C GLU A 83 -11.02 6.54 -5.18
N SER A 84 -12.08 5.75 -5.33
CA SER A 84 -13.31 6.20 -6.00
C SER A 84 -13.98 7.41 -5.32
N LYS A 85 -13.67 7.67 -4.06
CA LYS A 85 -14.17 8.82 -3.29
C LYS A 85 -13.18 9.98 -3.26
N THR A 86 -11.90 9.68 -3.21
CA THR A 86 -10.83 10.69 -3.08
C THR A 86 -10.36 11.22 -4.42
N ASN A 87 -10.61 10.49 -5.50
CA ASN A 87 -10.05 10.75 -6.83
C ASN A 87 -8.52 10.87 -6.83
N HIS A 88 -7.85 10.13 -5.92
CA HIS A 88 -6.40 10.19 -5.77
C HIS A 88 -5.88 8.82 -5.33
N ASP A 89 -5.08 8.18 -6.16
CA ASP A 89 -4.59 6.82 -6.00
C ASP A 89 -3.65 6.64 -4.79
N VAL A 90 -2.57 7.42 -4.73
CA VAL A 90 -1.61 7.34 -3.61
C VAL A 90 -2.27 7.74 -2.29
N LYS A 91 -3.12 8.77 -2.28
CA LYS A 91 -3.87 9.18 -1.09
C LYS A 91 -4.80 8.07 -0.58
N ALA A 92 -5.36 7.27 -1.47
CA ALA A 92 -6.17 6.11 -1.08
C ALA A 92 -5.35 5.05 -0.33
N VAL A 93 -4.10 4.84 -0.73
CA VAL A 93 -3.16 3.95 -0.02
C VAL A 93 -2.86 4.49 1.39
N GLU A 94 -2.59 5.79 1.52
CA GLU A 94 -2.36 6.42 2.84
C GLU A 94 -3.55 6.21 3.79
N TYR A 95 -4.78 6.46 3.32
CA TYR A 95 -5.98 6.25 4.13
C TYR A 95 -6.16 4.79 4.54
N TYR A 96 -5.91 3.86 3.64
CA TYR A 96 -5.96 2.44 3.94
C TYR A 96 -4.94 2.04 5.01
N ILE A 97 -3.70 2.54 4.94
CA ILE A 97 -2.68 2.29 5.97
C ILE A 97 -3.16 2.79 7.34
N ARG A 98 -3.75 3.99 7.40
CA ARG A 98 -4.30 4.54 8.65
C ARG A 98 -5.44 3.68 9.21
N GLU A 99 -6.33 3.15 8.34
CA GLU A 99 -7.37 2.21 8.73
C GLU A 99 -6.78 0.93 9.37
N GLU A 100 -5.75 0.35 8.76
CA GLU A 100 -5.09 -0.84 9.29
C GLU A 100 -4.35 -0.54 10.61
N MET A 101 -3.63 0.58 10.69
CA MET A 101 -2.92 0.98 11.91
C MET A 101 -3.88 1.25 13.09
N ALA A 102 -5.10 1.69 12.82
CA ALA A 102 -6.10 1.95 13.86
C ALA A 102 -6.48 0.69 14.66
N ASN A 103 -6.29 -0.50 14.10
CA ASN A 103 -6.50 -1.77 14.78
C ASN A 103 -5.41 -2.09 15.84
N TYR A 104 -4.32 -1.32 15.87
CA TYR A 104 -3.17 -1.53 16.74
C TYR A 104 -2.87 -0.28 17.58
N PRO A 105 -3.38 -0.19 18.83
CA PRO A 105 -3.21 1.01 19.67
C PRO A 105 -1.75 1.45 19.87
N ASN A 106 -0.81 0.50 19.85
CA ASN A 106 0.61 0.78 20.00
C ASN A 106 1.26 1.44 18.75
N LEU A 107 0.55 1.53 17.62
CA LEU A 107 0.96 2.26 16.42
C LEU A 107 0.42 3.70 16.37
N LYS A 108 -0.50 4.07 17.24
CA LYS A 108 -1.15 5.40 17.24
C LYS A 108 -0.15 6.55 17.26
N LYS A 109 0.93 6.42 18.02
CA LYS A 109 1.96 7.46 18.16
C LYS A 109 2.76 7.73 16.88
N VAL A 110 2.73 6.83 15.90
CA VAL A 110 3.47 6.94 14.62
C VAL A 110 2.56 7.02 13.40
N GLU A 111 1.24 7.04 13.59
CA GLU A 111 0.27 7.18 12.50
C GLU A 111 0.50 8.43 11.64
N HIS A 112 0.98 9.52 12.24
CA HIS A 112 1.31 10.78 11.55
C HIS A 112 2.51 10.66 10.60
N LEU A 113 3.27 9.56 10.68
CA LEU A 113 4.41 9.30 9.79
C LEU A 113 4.01 8.68 8.45
N VAL A 114 2.75 8.28 8.28
CA VAL A 114 2.23 7.85 6.98
C VAL A 114 2.42 8.99 5.98
N HIS A 115 3.16 8.72 4.92
CA HIS A 115 3.51 9.68 3.85
C HIS A 115 4.31 10.91 4.32
N PHE A 116 4.93 10.85 5.49
CA PHE A 116 5.67 11.98 6.05
C PHE A 116 6.86 12.37 5.16
N ALA A 117 6.90 13.65 4.76
CA ALA A 117 7.96 14.24 3.92
C ALA A 117 8.10 13.57 2.52
N LEU A 118 7.10 12.86 2.05
CA LEU A 118 7.05 12.28 0.71
C LEU A 118 6.05 13.01 -0.18
N THR A 119 6.28 12.92 -1.49
CA THR A 119 5.28 13.24 -2.51
C THR A 119 4.76 11.95 -3.14
N SER A 120 3.63 12.04 -3.85
CA SER A 120 3.11 10.89 -4.59
C SER A 120 4.12 10.36 -5.61
N GLU A 121 4.95 11.24 -6.18
CA GLU A 121 5.97 10.85 -7.15
C GLU A 121 7.12 10.06 -6.52
N ASP A 122 7.49 10.35 -5.27
CA ASP A 122 8.48 9.53 -4.55
C ASP A 122 8.00 8.09 -4.42
N ILE A 123 6.73 7.90 -4.06
CA ILE A 123 6.12 6.57 -3.95
C ILE A 123 6.02 5.90 -5.31
N ASN A 124 5.57 6.60 -6.36
CA ASN A 124 5.46 6.05 -7.69
C ASN A 124 6.82 5.64 -8.25
N SER A 125 7.83 6.48 -8.12
CA SER A 125 9.19 6.19 -8.60
C SER A 125 9.82 4.96 -7.96
N LEU A 126 9.49 4.70 -6.69
CA LEU A 126 9.95 3.49 -5.98
C LEU A 126 9.09 2.25 -6.31
N SER A 127 7.88 2.45 -6.85
CA SER A 127 6.94 1.36 -7.12
C SER A 127 7.09 0.77 -8.52
N TYR A 128 7.68 1.51 -9.46
CA TYR A 128 7.95 1.07 -10.83
C TYR A 128 9.29 0.33 -10.91
#